data_9ca6872a812b3a6691ea282d82ec5d64
#
_entry.id   9ca6872a812b3a6691ea282d82ec5d64
#
_cell.length_a   1.000
_cell.length_b   1.000
_cell.length_c   1.000
_cell.angle_alpha   90.00
_cell.angle_beta   90.00
_cell.angle_gamma   90.00
#
_symmetry.space_group_name_H-M   'P 1'
#
loop_
_entity.id
_entity.type
_entity.pdbx_description
1 polymer ?
#
loop_
_entity_poly.entity_id
_entity_poly.type
_entity_poly.pdbx_seq_one_letter_code
_entity_poly.pdbx_strand_id
1 'polypeptide(L)'
;MKVFLSVLILIFTIQSWTKADDISDFEIEEMSVGESLLNYMDENSIIEKINSKSANYYPNNSFVVFSYKSEKFKIYDDLGIVINPNDKSYIIHSIEGTLYMNDCRDKQLEVVNELKVFFDRKTYEFLSSPNLNYIDDKTGESKVHYEDFYFKDNSAVRVICWSLSKKFLDDGYKNSLAVAANSKYFMNWIKENM
;
A
#
# COMPACT_ATOMS: atom_id res chain seq x y z
N MET A 1 -18.10 19.08 -15.62
CA MET A 1 -17.85 17.74 -16.16
C MET A 1 -16.33 17.56 -16.20
N LYS A 2 -15.74 17.09 -15.09
CA LYS A 2 -14.28 16.90 -14.98
C LYS A 2 -13.97 15.57 -15.66
N VAL A 3 -13.10 15.65 -16.64
CA VAL A 3 -12.58 14.51 -17.40
C VAL A 3 -11.75 13.67 -16.44
N PHE A 4 -12.33 12.60 -15.90
CA PHE A 4 -11.61 11.52 -15.24
C PHE A 4 -10.99 10.66 -16.32
N LEU A 5 -9.93 11.19 -16.91
CA LEU A 5 -9.17 10.45 -17.90
C LEU A 5 -7.85 10.01 -17.28
N SER A 6 -7.72 8.68 -17.13
CA SER A 6 -6.42 7.98 -17.24
C SER A 6 -5.26 8.52 -16.43
N VAL A 7 -5.40 8.61 -15.10
CA VAL A 7 -4.31 9.13 -14.26
C VAL A 7 -3.32 8.04 -13.85
N LEU A 8 -3.70 6.78 -13.95
CA LEU A 8 -2.79 5.67 -13.61
C LEU A 8 -1.71 5.40 -14.68
N ILE A 9 -1.92 5.90 -15.91
CA ILE A 9 -0.98 5.70 -17.05
C ILE A 9 0.33 6.50 -16.89
N LEU A 10 0.42 7.46 -15.98
CA LEU A 10 1.57 8.36 -15.85
C LEU A 10 2.67 7.85 -14.92
N ILE A 11 2.50 6.71 -14.28
CA ILE A 11 3.56 6.08 -13.47
C ILE A 11 4.62 5.39 -14.37
N PHE A 12 4.27 5.11 -15.63
CA PHE A 12 5.16 4.43 -16.56
C PHE A 12 5.78 5.41 -17.54
N THR A 13 6.67 6.27 -17.08
CA THR A 13 7.59 6.97 -17.97
C THR A 13 8.42 5.92 -18.71
N ILE A 14 8.10 5.78 -19.99
CA ILE A 14 8.85 5.16 -21.07
C ILE A 14 10.30 4.80 -20.70
N GLN A 15 10.49 3.75 -19.94
CA GLN A 15 11.76 3.07 -19.85
C GLN A 15 11.53 1.63 -20.24
N SER A 16 11.97 1.31 -21.46
CA SER A 16 12.11 -0.03 -22.05
C SER A 16 11.02 -1.06 -21.68
N TRP A 17 10.51 -1.73 -22.68
CA TRP A 17 9.52 -2.83 -22.66
C TRP A 17 9.96 -4.08 -21.85
N THR A 18 10.72 -3.92 -20.80
CA THR A 18 11.02 -4.99 -19.84
C THR A 18 9.93 -4.95 -18.78
N LYS A 19 9.22 -6.06 -18.64
CA LYS A 19 8.30 -6.27 -17.51
C LYS A 19 9.12 -6.20 -16.22
N ALA A 20 8.51 -5.65 -15.17
CA ALA A 20 9.12 -5.64 -13.84
C ALA A 20 9.29 -7.08 -13.34
N ASP A 21 10.51 -7.43 -12.99
CA ASP A 21 10.86 -8.74 -12.45
C ASP A 21 10.88 -8.75 -10.93
N ASP A 22 10.92 -7.57 -10.30
CA ASP A 22 11.08 -7.34 -8.89
C ASP A 22 10.14 -6.22 -8.41
N ILE A 23 9.79 -6.23 -7.12
CA ILE A 23 8.96 -5.21 -6.48
C ILE A 23 9.67 -3.85 -6.37
N SER A 24 11.01 -3.81 -6.43
CA SER A 24 11.79 -2.55 -6.41
C SER A 24 11.53 -1.67 -7.63
N ASP A 25 11.02 -2.25 -8.73
CA ASP A 25 10.61 -1.51 -9.91
C ASP A 25 9.21 -0.88 -9.76
N PHE A 26 8.51 -1.18 -8.66
CA PHE A 26 7.17 -0.68 -8.39
C PHE A 26 7.20 0.52 -7.45
N GLU A 27 6.71 1.66 -7.93
CA GLU A 27 6.70 2.92 -7.20
C GLU A 27 5.27 3.34 -6.82
N ILE A 28 5.13 3.90 -5.63
CA ILE A 28 3.92 4.58 -5.15
C ILE A 28 4.33 6.03 -4.81
N GLU A 29 3.83 7.01 -5.55
CA GLU A 29 4.20 8.43 -5.45
C GLU A 29 5.72 8.66 -5.50
N GLU A 30 6.37 7.98 -6.46
CA GLU A 30 7.82 8.07 -6.69
C GLU A 30 8.68 7.44 -5.56
N MET A 31 8.08 6.65 -4.66
CA MET A 31 8.74 5.93 -3.57
C MET A 31 8.67 4.43 -3.77
N SER A 32 9.77 3.72 -3.50
CA SER A 32 9.85 2.27 -3.59
C SER A 32 10.26 1.62 -2.26
N VAL A 33 9.87 0.36 -2.07
CA VAL A 33 10.39 -0.44 -0.98
C VAL A 33 11.88 -0.69 -1.17
N GLY A 34 12.64 -0.67 -0.07
CA GLY A 34 14.10 -0.81 -0.09
C GLY A 34 14.84 0.52 -0.18
N GLU A 35 14.19 1.60 -0.54
CA GLU A 35 14.79 2.94 -0.52
C GLU A 35 14.80 3.53 0.88
N SER A 36 15.69 4.51 1.09
CA SER A 36 15.72 5.28 2.32
C SER A 36 14.67 6.39 2.29
N LEU A 37 13.86 6.50 3.33
CA LEU A 37 12.90 7.58 3.51
C LEU A 37 13.57 8.96 3.60
N LEU A 38 14.88 9.00 3.91
CA LEU A 38 15.68 10.23 3.88
C LEU A 38 15.80 10.86 2.48
N ASN A 39 15.50 10.11 1.42
CA ASN A 39 15.43 10.65 0.07
C ASN A 39 14.24 11.60 -0.13
N TYR A 40 13.21 11.49 0.74
CA TYR A 40 11.91 12.16 0.60
C TYR A 40 11.59 13.15 1.71
N MET A 41 12.17 12.97 2.89
CA MET A 41 11.99 13.87 4.03
C MET A 41 13.22 13.86 4.93
N ASP A 42 13.44 14.94 5.69
CA ASP A 42 14.53 15.04 6.64
C ASP A 42 14.33 14.17 7.88
N GLU A 43 15.39 13.83 8.58
CA GLU A 43 15.39 12.94 9.74
C GLU A 43 14.49 13.46 10.87
N ASN A 44 14.45 14.78 11.11
CA ASN A 44 13.60 15.33 12.17
C ASN A 44 12.12 15.11 11.87
N SER A 45 11.73 15.28 10.61
CA SER A 45 10.38 14.99 10.13
C SER A 45 10.02 13.50 10.29
N ILE A 46 10.96 12.59 10.03
CA ILE A 46 10.75 11.15 10.26
C ILE A 46 10.55 10.88 11.76
N ILE A 47 11.41 11.43 12.60
CA ILE A 47 11.34 11.27 14.08
C ILE A 47 10.01 11.81 14.61
N GLU A 48 9.54 12.96 14.13
CA GLU A 48 8.25 13.51 14.50
C GLU A 48 7.10 12.56 14.12
N LYS A 49 7.14 12.01 12.91
CA LYS A 49 6.13 11.07 12.43
C LYS A 49 6.05 9.80 13.26
N ILE A 50 7.18 9.14 13.52
CA ILE A 50 7.21 7.90 14.31
C ILE A 50 6.82 8.09 15.78
N ASN A 51 6.98 9.31 16.31
CA ASN A 51 6.57 9.66 17.69
C ASN A 51 5.16 10.28 17.74
N SER A 52 4.48 10.41 16.64
CA SER A 52 3.12 10.97 16.59
C SER A 52 2.10 10.01 17.22
N LYS A 53 0.96 10.56 17.68
CA LYS A 53 -0.15 9.74 18.21
C LYS A 53 -0.80 8.84 17.16
N SER A 54 -0.60 9.13 15.89
CA SER A 54 -1.12 8.35 14.75
C SER A 54 -0.17 7.25 14.30
N ALA A 55 1.04 7.18 14.86
CA ALA A 55 1.96 6.10 14.58
C ALA A 55 1.55 4.83 15.34
N ASN A 56 1.52 3.70 14.64
CA ASN A 56 1.21 2.40 15.22
C ASN A 56 2.44 1.50 15.16
N TYR A 57 2.84 1.01 16.33
CA TYR A 57 3.98 0.12 16.45
C TYR A 57 3.56 -1.34 16.33
N TYR A 58 4.29 -2.09 15.55
CA TYR A 58 4.17 -3.55 15.49
C TYR A 58 4.76 -4.20 16.75
N PRO A 59 4.44 -5.47 17.04
CA PRO A 59 4.98 -6.19 18.19
C PRO A 59 6.50 -6.03 18.34
N ASN A 60 6.98 -5.88 19.57
CA ASN A 60 8.39 -5.69 19.93
C ASN A 60 9.05 -4.44 19.30
N ASN A 61 8.26 -3.47 18.84
CA ASN A 61 8.76 -2.27 18.14
C ASN A 61 9.67 -2.59 16.95
N SER A 62 9.45 -3.75 16.31
CA SER A 62 10.23 -4.17 15.15
C SER A 62 9.98 -3.26 13.95
N PHE A 63 8.75 -2.75 13.83
CA PHE A 63 8.35 -1.81 12.80
C PHE A 63 7.40 -0.76 13.38
N VAL A 64 7.30 0.35 12.68
CA VAL A 64 6.29 1.39 12.91
C VAL A 64 5.66 1.77 11.58
N VAL A 65 4.33 1.89 11.58
CA VAL A 65 3.58 2.46 10.46
C VAL A 65 3.07 3.85 10.85
N PHE A 66 3.19 4.79 9.94
CA PHE A 66 2.65 6.14 10.08
C PHE A 66 2.08 6.66 8.77
N SER A 67 1.15 7.61 8.87
CA SER A 67 0.55 8.28 7.73
C SER A 67 1.45 9.43 7.23
N TYR A 68 1.59 9.53 5.91
CA TYR A 68 2.25 10.63 5.24
C TYR A 68 1.32 11.23 4.17
N LYS A 69 1.01 12.50 4.31
CA LYS A 69 0.20 13.29 3.38
C LYS A 69 1.03 14.41 2.78
N SER A 70 0.84 14.64 1.49
CA SER A 70 1.50 15.73 0.77
C SER A 70 0.59 16.26 -0.33
N GLU A 71 0.55 17.58 -0.49
CA GLU A 71 -0.11 18.21 -1.64
C GLU A 71 0.58 17.89 -2.99
N LYS A 72 1.77 17.32 -2.93
CA LYS A 72 2.54 16.88 -4.11
C LYS A 72 2.10 15.54 -4.66
N PHE A 73 1.33 14.77 -3.89
CA PHE A 73 0.84 13.48 -4.35
C PHE A 73 -0.10 13.66 -5.54
N LYS A 74 0.12 12.82 -6.55
CA LYS A 74 -0.57 12.92 -7.85
C LYS A 74 -1.81 12.03 -7.89
N ILE A 75 -1.79 10.95 -7.13
CA ILE A 75 -2.76 9.87 -7.23
C ILE A 75 -3.43 9.63 -5.88
N TYR A 76 -2.66 9.44 -4.81
CA TYR A 76 -3.17 8.99 -3.53
C TYR A 76 -3.48 10.14 -2.58
N ASP A 77 -4.52 9.95 -1.76
CA ASP A 77 -4.90 10.92 -0.71
C ASP A 77 -3.99 10.81 0.52
N ASP A 78 -3.42 9.62 0.75
CA ASP A 78 -2.61 9.29 1.93
C ASP A 78 -1.64 8.17 1.60
N LEU A 79 -0.46 8.20 2.22
CA LEU A 79 0.47 7.07 2.22
C LEU A 79 0.65 6.51 3.62
N GLY A 80 0.54 5.18 3.76
CA GLY A 80 1.01 4.44 4.92
C GLY A 80 2.45 3.98 4.68
N ILE A 81 3.39 4.37 5.54
CA ILE A 81 4.81 4.01 5.39
C ILE A 81 5.25 3.18 6.59
N VAL A 82 5.86 2.03 6.34
CA VAL A 82 6.42 1.14 7.36
C VAL A 82 7.95 1.16 7.29
N ILE A 83 8.56 1.49 8.41
CA ILE A 83 10.02 1.46 8.60
C ILE A 83 10.38 0.69 9.88
N ASN A 84 11.64 0.28 10.00
CA ASN A 84 12.20 -0.13 11.28
C ASN A 84 12.64 1.13 12.06
N PRO A 85 12.04 1.48 13.20
CA PRO A 85 12.38 2.71 13.94
C PRO A 85 13.79 2.70 14.54
N ASN A 86 14.44 1.53 14.63
CA ASN A 86 15.79 1.37 15.16
C ASN A 86 16.87 1.43 14.07
N ASP A 87 16.47 1.40 12.78
CA ASP A 87 17.39 1.53 11.65
C ASP A 87 17.49 3.00 11.23
N LYS A 88 18.66 3.58 11.44
CA LYS A 88 18.94 4.98 11.06
C LYS A 88 19.03 5.22 9.55
N SER A 89 19.02 4.17 8.76
CA SER A 89 18.88 4.28 7.31
C SER A 89 17.43 4.54 6.90
N TYR A 90 16.48 4.34 7.81
CA TYR A 90 15.04 4.52 7.60
C TYR A 90 14.54 3.88 6.30
N ILE A 91 14.93 2.62 6.08
CA ILE A 91 14.53 1.88 4.88
C ILE A 91 13.02 1.67 4.86
N ILE A 92 12.38 1.95 3.73
CA ILE A 92 10.96 1.69 3.49
C ILE A 92 10.76 0.18 3.33
N HIS A 93 10.07 -0.44 4.27
CA HIS A 93 9.74 -1.86 4.27
C HIS A 93 8.36 -2.16 3.70
N SER A 94 7.45 -1.22 3.82
CA SER A 94 6.15 -1.23 3.16
C SER A 94 5.71 0.19 2.87
N ILE A 95 5.04 0.36 1.74
CA ILE A 95 4.37 1.58 1.36
C ILE A 95 2.99 1.25 0.84
N GLU A 96 1.97 1.94 1.33
CA GLU A 96 0.58 1.78 0.92
C GLU A 96 0.02 3.13 0.49
N GLY A 97 -0.43 3.22 -0.75
CA GLY A 97 -1.17 4.38 -1.25
C GLY A 97 -2.67 4.16 -1.09
N THR A 98 -3.37 5.09 -0.46
CA THR A 98 -4.81 5.04 -0.20
C THR A 98 -5.56 6.11 -0.98
N LEU A 99 -6.61 5.70 -1.69
CA LEU A 99 -7.61 6.56 -2.36
C LEU A 99 -8.95 6.40 -1.66
N TYR A 100 -9.52 7.50 -1.17
CA TYR A 100 -10.87 7.50 -0.59
C TYR A 100 -11.92 7.57 -1.69
N MET A 101 -12.81 6.58 -1.74
CA MET A 101 -13.87 6.49 -2.75
C MET A 101 -15.05 5.68 -2.24
N ASN A 102 -16.26 5.95 -2.75
CA ASN A 102 -17.48 5.28 -2.27
C ASN A 102 -17.57 3.81 -2.72
N ASP A 103 -17.16 3.52 -3.95
CA ASP A 103 -17.13 2.18 -4.50
C ASP A 103 -15.76 1.91 -5.13
N CYS A 104 -15.04 0.96 -4.55
CA CYS A 104 -13.66 0.67 -4.94
C CYS A 104 -13.53 -0.63 -5.77
N ARG A 105 -14.58 -1.44 -5.88
CA ARG A 105 -14.43 -2.78 -6.45
C ARG A 105 -14.06 -2.77 -7.93
N ASP A 106 -14.75 -1.97 -8.73
CA ASP A 106 -14.46 -1.88 -10.17
C ASP A 106 -13.06 -1.30 -10.40
N LYS A 107 -12.69 -0.27 -9.63
CA LYS A 107 -11.35 0.32 -9.70
C LYS A 107 -10.27 -0.65 -9.25
N GLN A 108 -10.54 -1.47 -8.23
CA GLN A 108 -9.62 -2.53 -7.80
C GLN A 108 -9.32 -3.50 -8.95
N LEU A 109 -10.35 -3.95 -9.67
CA LEU A 109 -10.19 -4.86 -10.81
C LEU A 109 -9.42 -4.22 -11.96
N GLU A 110 -9.64 -2.93 -12.21
CA GLU A 110 -8.88 -2.16 -13.21
C GLU A 110 -7.38 -2.14 -12.85
N VAL A 111 -7.04 -1.74 -11.62
CA VAL A 111 -5.65 -1.72 -11.11
C VAL A 111 -5.01 -3.10 -11.17
N VAL A 112 -5.72 -4.14 -10.75
CA VAL A 112 -5.24 -5.53 -10.83
C VAL A 112 -4.91 -5.93 -12.27
N ASN A 113 -5.73 -5.56 -13.23
CA ASN A 113 -5.48 -5.87 -14.64
C ASN A 113 -4.24 -5.13 -15.17
N GLU A 114 -4.04 -3.87 -14.78
CA GLU A 114 -2.84 -3.11 -15.11
C GLU A 114 -1.59 -3.74 -14.51
N LEU A 115 -1.62 -4.15 -13.23
CA LEU A 115 -0.51 -4.83 -12.58
C LEU A 115 -0.17 -6.18 -13.22
N LYS A 116 -1.18 -6.94 -13.69
CA LYS A 116 -0.96 -8.18 -14.45
C LYS A 116 -0.25 -7.96 -15.80
N VAL A 117 -0.37 -6.77 -16.37
CA VAL A 117 0.38 -6.38 -17.57
C VAL A 117 1.79 -5.93 -17.21
N PHE A 118 1.91 -5.20 -16.11
CA PHE A 118 3.18 -4.64 -15.64
C PHE A 118 4.16 -5.71 -15.17
N PHE A 119 3.73 -6.64 -14.31
CA PHE A 119 4.60 -7.72 -13.81
C PHE A 119 4.73 -8.90 -14.80
N ASP A 120 5.92 -9.54 -14.86
CA ASP A 120 6.03 -10.80 -15.58
C ASP A 120 5.27 -11.90 -14.82
N ARG A 121 4.33 -12.54 -15.51
CA ARG A 121 3.49 -13.61 -14.96
C ARG A 121 4.29 -14.76 -14.35
N LYS A 122 5.54 -14.93 -14.74
CA LYS A 122 6.44 -15.98 -14.22
C LYS A 122 7.08 -15.62 -12.87
N THR A 123 7.02 -14.37 -12.44
CA THR A 123 7.70 -13.87 -11.24
C THR A 123 6.82 -13.89 -9.99
N TYR A 124 5.50 -14.01 -10.13
CA TYR A 124 4.55 -13.94 -9.01
C TYR A 124 3.49 -15.04 -9.04
N GLU A 125 2.93 -15.34 -7.87
CA GLU A 125 1.66 -16.05 -7.67
C GLU A 125 0.56 -15.03 -7.37
N PHE A 126 -0.61 -15.19 -8.01
CA PHE A 126 -1.75 -14.30 -7.78
C PHE A 126 -2.81 -15.01 -6.96
N LEU A 127 -3.21 -14.40 -5.85
CA LEU A 127 -4.29 -14.85 -4.98
C LEU A 127 -5.38 -13.79 -4.88
N SER A 128 -6.64 -14.23 -4.96
CA SER A 128 -7.81 -13.38 -4.79
C SER A 128 -8.59 -13.84 -3.55
N SER A 129 -8.86 -12.93 -2.65
CA SER A 129 -9.63 -13.18 -1.42
C SER A 129 -10.78 -12.18 -1.32
N PRO A 130 -11.87 -12.40 -2.08
CA PRO A 130 -13.00 -11.48 -2.10
C PRO A 130 -13.91 -11.66 -0.88
N ASN A 131 -14.60 -10.58 -0.50
CA ASN A 131 -15.69 -10.60 0.50
C ASN A 131 -15.31 -11.10 1.90
N LEU A 132 -14.09 -10.86 2.34
CA LEU A 132 -13.73 -11.14 3.72
C LEU A 132 -14.41 -10.16 4.68
N ASN A 133 -14.85 -10.65 5.84
CA ASN A 133 -15.35 -9.77 6.87
C ASN A 133 -14.21 -8.93 7.44
N TYR A 134 -14.44 -7.63 7.60
CA TYR A 134 -13.49 -6.79 8.32
C TYR A 134 -13.45 -7.20 9.79
N ILE A 135 -12.27 -7.55 10.30
CA ILE A 135 -12.12 -8.19 11.60
C ILE A 135 -12.62 -7.32 12.77
N ASP A 136 -12.50 -6.00 12.64
CA ASP A 136 -12.93 -5.06 13.67
C ASP A 136 -14.43 -4.75 13.61
N ASP A 137 -15.10 -5.12 12.51
CA ASP A 137 -16.55 -5.00 12.39
C ASP A 137 -17.26 -6.28 12.81
N LYS A 138 -17.64 -6.31 14.08
CA LYS A 138 -18.37 -7.44 14.67
C LYS A 138 -19.78 -7.64 14.10
N THR A 139 -20.31 -6.67 13.33
CA THR A 139 -21.61 -6.82 12.65
C THR A 139 -21.48 -7.67 11.39
N GLY A 140 -20.28 -7.78 10.82
CA GLY A 140 -20.02 -8.49 9.57
C GLY A 140 -20.52 -7.76 8.32
N GLU A 141 -20.96 -6.51 8.43
CA GLU A 141 -21.43 -5.71 7.30
C GLU A 141 -20.28 -5.12 6.49
N SER A 142 -19.16 -4.76 7.15
CA SER A 142 -17.97 -4.28 6.46
C SER A 142 -17.26 -5.42 5.76
N LYS A 143 -16.85 -5.19 4.50
CA LYS A 143 -16.13 -6.16 3.67
C LYS A 143 -14.79 -5.63 3.22
N VAL A 144 -13.85 -6.56 3.07
CA VAL A 144 -12.53 -6.28 2.50
C VAL A 144 -12.28 -7.27 1.37
N HIS A 145 -11.76 -6.76 0.28
CA HIS A 145 -11.37 -7.57 -0.86
C HIS A 145 -9.87 -7.41 -1.06
N TYR A 146 -9.14 -8.52 -1.02
CA TYR A 146 -7.70 -8.55 -1.28
C TYR A 146 -7.43 -9.19 -2.62
N GLU A 147 -6.54 -8.58 -3.39
CA GLU A 147 -5.97 -9.12 -4.63
C GLU A 147 -4.45 -9.02 -4.50
N ASP A 148 -3.80 -10.16 -4.34
CA ASP A 148 -2.41 -10.26 -3.91
C ASP A 148 -1.52 -10.81 -5.02
N PHE A 149 -0.37 -10.18 -5.23
CA PHE A 149 0.73 -10.63 -6.08
C PHE A 149 1.90 -10.99 -5.16
N TYR A 150 2.15 -12.27 -4.96
CA TYR A 150 3.27 -12.77 -4.17
C TYR A 150 4.44 -13.12 -5.08
N PHE A 151 5.56 -12.43 -4.91
CA PHE A 151 6.77 -12.67 -5.68
C PHE A 151 7.59 -13.84 -5.11
N LYS A 152 8.46 -14.42 -5.94
CA LYS A 152 9.29 -15.59 -5.57
C LYS A 152 10.25 -15.31 -4.41
N ASP A 153 10.61 -14.06 -4.19
CA ASP A 153 11.48 -13.65 -3.08
C ASP A 153 10.71 -13.41 -1.77
N ASN A 154 9.41 -13.68 -1.74
CA ASN A 154 8.46 -13.41 -0.66
C ASN A 154 8.07 -11.93 -0.50
N SER A 155 8.43 -11.05 -1.41
CA SER A 155 7.83 -9.72 -1.45
C SER A 155 6.39 -9.79 -2.00
N ALA A 156 5.59 -8.74 -1.81
CA ALA A 156 4.20 -8.75 -2.28
C ALA A 156 3.71 -7.36 -2.70
N VAL A 157 2.88 -7.31 -3.75
CA VAL A 157 1.99 -6.18 -4.02
C VAL A 157 0.56 -6.62 -3.74
N ARG A 158 -0.17 -5.78 -3.01
CA ARG A 158 -1.56 -6.02 -2.60
C ARG A 158 -2.45 -4.89 -3.05
N VAL A 159 -3.60 -5.21 -3.64
CA VAL A 159 -4.65 -4.24 -3.94
C VAL A 159 -5.85 -4.53 -3.05
N ILE A 160 -6.26 -3.55 -2.25
CA ILE A 160 -7.27 -3.72 -1.21
C ILE A 160 -8.44 -2.81 -1.49
N CYS A 161 -9.66 -3.35 -1.45
CA CYS A 161 -10.88 -2.55 -1.47
C CYS A 161 -11.61 -2.71 -0.14
N TRP A 162 -11.78 -1.59 0.58
CA TRP A 162 -12.50 -1.50 1.85
C TRP A 162 -13.91 -0.98 1.61
N SER A 163 -14.91 -1.79 1.92
CA SER A 163 -16.32 -1.42 1.90
C SER A 163 -16.87 -1.49 3.33
N LEU A 164 -16.98 -0.35 3.97
CA LEU A 164 -17.27 -0.22 5.38
C LEU A 164 -18.78 -0.12 5.62
N SER A 165 -19.24 -0.66 6.75
CA SER A 165 -20.62 -0.53 7.22
C SER A 165 -20.98 0.92 7.51
N LYS A 166 -22.28 1.21 7.50
CA LYS A 166 -22.80 2.55 7.83
C LYS A 166 -22.25 3.06 9.17
N LYS A 167 -22.11 2.18 10.16
CA LYS A 167 -21.58 2.53 11.48
C LYS A 167 -20.16 3.10 11.37
N PHE A 168 -19.26 2.42 10.67
CA PHE A 168 -17.89 2.91 10.48
C PHE A 168 -17.84 4.22 9.70
N LEU A 169 -18.72 4.38 8.69
CA LEU A 169 -18.82 5.62 7.93
C LEU A 169 -19.32 6.78 8.80
N ASP A 170 -20.31 6.54 9.66
CA ASP A 170 -20.83 7.53 10.61
C ASP A 170 -19.78 7.90 11.69
N ASP A 171 -18.88 6.95 12.05
CA ASP A 171 -17.74 7.16 12.96
C ASP A 171 -16.56 7.91 12.27
N GLY A 172 -16.71 8.28 10.99
CA GLY A 172 -15.74 9.08 10.24
C GLY A 172 -14.73 8.29 9.42
N TYR A 173 -14.80 6.96 9.41
CA TYR A 173 -14.02 6.12 8.50
C TYR A 173 -14.53 6.28 7.06
N LYS A 174 -13.71 5.90 6.08
CA LYS A 174 -14.05 6.03 4.66
C LYS A 174 -13.80 4.74 3.92
N ASN A 175 -14.69 4.43 2.97
CA ASN A 175 -14.38 3.43 1.97
C ASN A 175 -13.14 3.84 1.18
N SER A 176 -12.34 2.88 0.79
CA SER A 176 -11.10 3.19 0.09
C SER A 176 -10.61 2.05 -0.79
N LEU A 177 -9.84 2.43 -1.79
CA LEU A 177 -8.93 1.56 -2.52
C LEU A 177 -7.52 1.82 -2.00
N ALA A 178 -6.79 0.76 -1.67
CA ALA A 178 -5.38 0.87 -1.34
C ALA A 178 -4.54 -0.04 -2.23
N VAL A 179 -3.33 0.41 -2.53
CA VAL A 179 -2.29 -0.38 -3.20
C VAL A 179 -1.07 -0.37 -2.30
N ALA A 180 -0.62 -1.55 -1.88
CA ALA A 180 0.51 -1.70 -0.98
C ALA A 180 1.64 -2.50 -1.63
N ALA A 181 2.86 -2.01 -1.51
CA ALA A 181 4.08 -2.74 -1.82
C ALA A 181 4.78 -3.14 -0.51
N ASN A 182 5.14 -4.41 -0.38
CA ASN A 182 5.69 -4.97 0.86
C ASN A 182 6.98 -5.71 0.57
N SER A 183 8.09 -5.30 1.20
CA SER A 183 9.38 -5.96 1.07
C SER A 183 9.35 -7.39 1.60
N LYS A 184 10.21 -8.25 1.06
CA LYS A 184 10.40 -9.63 1.57
C LYS A 184 10.71 -9.69 3.06
N TYR A 185 11.46 -8.71 3.57
CA TYR A 185 11.83 -8.64 4.97
C TYR A 185 10.60 -8.44 5.86
N PHE A 186 9.74 -7.49 5.50
CA PHE A 186 8.50 -7.22 6.22
C PHE A 186 7.51 -8.38 6.11
N MET A 187 7.34 -8.95 4.92
CA MET A 187 6.45 -10.09 4.70
C MET A 187 6.86 -11.34 5.50
N ASN A 188 8.16 -11.64 5.56
CA ASN A 188 8.66 -12.74 6.38
C ASN A 188 8.40 -12.48 7.88
N TRP A 189 8.64 -11.24 8.33
CA TRP A 189 8.39 -10.86 9.70
C TRP A 189 6.90 -11.00 10.07
N ILE A 190 5.96 -10.55 9.22
CA ILE A 190 4.51 -10.72 9.42
C ILE A 190 4.17 -12.20 9.58
N LYS A 191 4.67 -13.06 8.69
CA LYS A 191 4.41 -14.50 8.71
C LYS A 191 4.87 -15.19 10.01
N GLU A 192 5.93 -14.67 10.62
CA GLU A 192 6.53 -15.26 11.85
C GLU A 192 5.90 -14.72 13.14
N ASN A 193 5.30 -13.52 13.12
CA ASN A 193 4.90 -12.80 14.33
C ASN A 193 3.41 -12.46 14.42
N MET A 194 2.65 -12.70 13.37
CA MET A 194 1.20 -12.44 13.29
C MET A 194 0.43 -13.67 12.83
#